data_9ac19c1226cdfb472451ed8a343d222f
#
_entry.id   9ac19c1226cdfb472451ed8a343d222f
#
_cell.length_a   1.000
_cell.length_b   1.000
_cell.length_c   1.000
_cell.angle_alpha   90.00
_cell.angle_beta   90.00
_cell.angle_gamma   90.00
#
_symmetry.space_group_name_H-M   'P 1'
#
loop_
_entity.id
_entity.type
_entity.pdbx_description
1 polymer ?
#
loop_
_entity_poly.entity_id
_entity_poly.type
_entity_poly.pdbx_seq_one_letter_code
_entity_poly.pdbx_strand_id
1 'polypeptide(L)'
;MSESSLPEKLRIRAGVRAALFNAPKGFDAMLDPLPAGATVTASPRGDCDVVLGFVESIAAAVSLVPKLKAALGDGGVLWICYPKLTSARSGELSRDVLWKELSKTGLRPAAMVAIDETWSAMRFVPEP
;
A
#
# COMPACT_ATOMS: atom_id res chain seq x y z
N MET A 1 2.04 25.31 -10.09
CA MET A 1 1.43 24.40 -9.11
C MET A 1 2.21 23.11 -9.08
N SER A 2 2.65 22.71 -7.93
CA SER A 2 3.45 21.49 -7.82
C SER A 2 2.55 20.27 -7.72
N GLU A 3 2.97 19.20 -8.34
CA GLU A 3 2.29 17.93 -8.19
C GLU A 3 2.68 17.32 -6.84
N SER A 4 1.76 16.56 -6.26
CA SER A 4 2.08 15.83 -5.04
C SER A 4 3.15 14.78 -5.33
N SER A 5 4.12 14.69 -4.44
CA SER A 5 5.15 13.64 -4.54
C SER A 5 4.50 12.28 -4.24
N LEU A 6 5.19 11.21 -4.60
CA LEU A 6 4.67 9.87 -4.31
C LEU A 6 4.45 9.67 -2.80
N PRO A 7 5.38 10.04 -1.91
CA PRO A 7 5.11 9.93 -0.48
C PRO A 7 3.84 10.67 -0.05
N GLU A 8 3.60 11.88 -0.56
CA GLU A 8 2.39 12.62 -0.22
C GLU A 8 1.14 11.90 -0.67
N LYS A 9 1.14 11.34 -1.88
CA LYS A 9 0.00 10.59 -2.40
C LYS A 9 -0.31 9.38 -1.53
N LEU A 10 0.70 8.74 -0.99
CA LEU A 10 0.56 7.58 -0.14
C LEU A 10 0.38 7.94 1.35
N ARG A 11 0.28 9.22 1.65
CA ARG A 11 0.09 9.76 3.00
C ARG A 11 1.31 9.56 3.90
N ILE A 12 2.48 9.47 3.31
CA ILE A 12 3.73 9.44 4.07
C ILE A 12 4.14 10.89 4.28
N ARG A 13 3.81 11.40 5.45
CA ARG A 13 4.04 12.79 5.83
C ARG A 13 5.18 12.88 6.84
N ALA A 14 5.52 14.11 7.25
CA ALA A 14 6.58 14.31 8.23
C ALA A 14 6.31 13.49 9.50
N GLY A 15 7.33 12.80 9.97
CA GLY A 15 7.26 12.01 11.19
C GLY A 15 6.57 10.66 11.05
N VAL A 16 6.07 10.31 9.87
CA VAL A 16 5.33 9.07 9.65
C VAL A 16 6.28 7.87 9.63
N ARG A 17 5.83 6.79 10.25
CA ARG A 17 6.52 5.50 10.16
C ARG A 17 5.79 4.64 9.15
N ALA A 18 6.45 4.30 8.06
CA ALA A 18 5.89 3.51 6.98
C ALA A 18 6.54 2.13 6.92
N ALA A 19 5.75 1.12 6.57
CA ALA A 19 6.25 -0.24 6.40
C ALA A 19 5.97 -0.71 4.97
N LEU A 20 6.92 -1.42 4.38
CA LEU A 20 6.81 -1.99 3.04
C LEU A 20 6.86 -3.51 3.13
N PHE A 21 5.89 -4.18 2.49
CA PHE A 21 5.86 -5.63 2.39
C PHE A 21 5.97 -6.02 0.92
N ASN A 22 6.97 -6.83 0.60
CA ASN A 22 7.16 -7.36 -0.76
C ASN A 22 7.36 -6.27 -1.81
N ALA A 23 7.93 -5.13 -1.43
CA ALA A 23 8.13 -4.03 -2.36
C ALA A 23 9.11 -4.44 -3.47
N PRO A 24 8.84 -4.02 -4.72
CA PRO A 24 9.76 -4.30 -5.81
C PRO A 24 11.09 -3.58 -5.59
N LYS A 25 12.14 -4.15 -6.16
CA LYS A 25 13.47 -3.56 -6.06
C LYS A 25 13.45 -2.14 -6.59
N GLY A 26 14.02 -1.21 -5.82
CA GLY A 26 14.09 0.18 -6.20
C GLY A 26 12.87 1.03 -5.79
N PHE A 27 11.85 0.41 -5.22
CA PHE A 27 10.66 1.16 -4.83
C PHE A 27 10.99 2.21 -3.75
N ASP A 28 11.85 1.86 -2.80
CA ASP A 28 12.23 2.80 -1.74
C ASP A 28 12.86 4.07 -2.30
N ALA A 29 13.62 3.95 -3.40
CA ALA A 29 14.19 5.12 -4.05
C ALA A 29 13.12 6.03 -4.66
N MET A 30 11.97 5.48 -5.03
CA MET A 30 10.87 6.28 -5.56
C MET A 30 10.23 7.17 -4.49
N LEU A 31 10.46 6.85 -3.23
CA LEU A 31 9.94 7.63 -2.11
C LEU A 31 10.85 8.78 -1.71
N ASP A 32 12.04 8.88 -2.29
CA ASP A 32 12.97 9.98 -1.98
C ASP A 32 12.59 11.26 -2.73
N PRO A 33 12.73 12.42 -2.07
CA PRO A 33 13.08 12.55 -0.66
C PRO A 33 11.88 12.30 0.26
N LEU A 34 12.14 11.64 1.36
CA LEU A 34 11.10 11.44 2.38
C LEU A 34 10.85 12.75 3.14
N PRO A 35 9.62 12.99 3.59
CA PRO A 35 9.35 14.12 4.46
C PRO A 35 10.20 14.06 5.74
N ALA A 36 10.41 15.20 6.36
CA ALA A 36 11.24 15.30 7.55
C ALA A 36 10.78 14.33 8.65
N GLY A 37 11.70 13.52 9.17
CA GLY A 37 11.40 12.59 10.24
C GLY A 37 10.63 11.34 9.83
N ALA A 38 10.24 11.22 8.55
CA ALA A 38 9.57 10.02 8.07
C ALA A 38 10.59 8.89 7.92
N THR A 39 10.15 7.67 8.22
CA THR A 39 11.00 6.48 8.10
C THR A 39 10.25 5.38 7.36
N VAL A 40 11.02 4.51 6.71
CA VAL A 40 10.50 3.37 5.96
C VAL A 40 11.21 2.11 6.46
N THR A 41 10.46 1.07 6.77
CA THR A 41 11.03 -0.18 7.26
C THR A 41 10.40 -1.37 6.53
N ALA A 42 11.18 -2.44 6.40
CA ALA A 42 10.69 -3.73 5.90
C ALA A 42 10.41 -4.71 7.04
N SER A 43 10.66 -4.29 8.28
CA SER A 43 10.50 -5.13 9.47
C SER A 43 9.67 -4.41 10.52
N PRO A 44 8.38 -4.21 10.26
CA PRO A 44 7.52 -3.45 11.19
C PRO A 44 7.21 -4.24 12.46
N ARG A 45 6.91 -3.51 13.53
CA ARG A 45 6.57 -4.08 14.83
C ARG A 45 5.18 -3.68 15.33
N GLY A 46 4.28 -3.33 14.43
CA GLY A 46 2.99 -2.77 14.80
C GLY A 46 3.14 -1.26 14.93
N ASP A 47 2.18 -0.49 15.16
CA ASP A 47 2.21 0.96 15.34
C ASP A 47 2.73 1.77 14.13
N CYS A 48 2.76 1.17 12.94
CA CYS A 48 3.10 1.94 11.74
C CYS A 48 1.94 2.82 11.32
N ASP A 49 2.27 4.01 10.84
CA ASP A 49 1.26 4.98 10.40
C ASP A 49 0.78 4.70 8.99
N VAL A 50 1.64 4.13 8.16
CA VAL A 50 1.32 3.78 6.78
C VAL A 50 1.92 2.41 6.49
N VAL A 51 1.13 1.53 5.88
CA VAL A 51 1.58 0.18 5.54
C VAL A 51 1.26 -0.08 4.08
N LEU A 52 2.25 -0.51 3.30
CA LEU A 52 2.09 -0.84 1.89
C LEU A 52 2.43 -2.30 1.68
N GLY A 53 1.51 -3.05 1.07
CA GLY A 53 1.75 -4.44 0.70
C GLY A 53 1.66 -4.60 -0.81
N PHE A 54 2.70 -5.15 -1.44
CA PHE A 54 2.75 -5.36 -2.88
C PHE A 54 2.35 -6.80 -3.18
N VAL A 55 1.38 -6.98 -4.07
CA VAL A 55 0.84 -8.29 -4.41
C VAL A 55 0.68 -8.43 -5.92
N GLU A 56 0.79 -9.65 -6.42
CA GLU A 56 0.60 -9.94 -7.84
C GLU A 56 -0.50 -10.98 -8.06
N SER A 57 -1.19 -11.39 -7.00
CA SER A 57 -2.32 -12.31 -7.11
C SER A 57 -3.30 -12.07 -5.97
N ILE A 58 -4.51 -12.54 -6.15
CA ILE A 58 -5.54 -12.46 -5.09
C ILE A 58 -5.12 -13.28 -3.88
N ALA A 59 -4.58 -14.48 -4.10
CA ALA A 59 -4.13 -15.32 -3.00
C ALA A 59 -3.04 -14.63 -2.18
N ALA A 60 -2.10 -13.96 -2.84
CA ALA A 60 -1.05 -13.22 -2.15
C ALA A 60 -1.64 -12.05 -1.34
N ALA A 61 -2.63 -11.35 -1.91
CA ALA A 61 -3.27 -10.24 -1.21
C ALA A 61 -3.98 -10.71 0.06
N VAL A 62 -4.80 -11.75 -0.05
CA VAL A 62 -5.54 -12.28 1.09
C VAL A 62 -4.58 -12.80 2.17
N SER A 63 -3.52 -13.48 1.75
CA SER A 63 -2.54 -14.02 2.68
C SER A 63 -1.77 -12.93 3.42
N LEU A 64 -1.56 -11.78 2.77
CA LEU A 64 -0.78 -10.69 3.35
C LEU A 64 -1.58 -9.84 4.33
N VAL A 65 -2.90 -9.78 4.19
CA VAL A 65 -3.76 -8.90 5.00
C VAL A 65 -3.51 -9.03 6.51
N PRO A 66 -3.43 -10.23 7.11
CA PRO A 66 -3.18 -10.31 8.56
C PRO A 66 -1.87 -9.65 8.98
N LYS A 67 -0.83 -9.79 8.15
CA LYS A 67 0.47 -9.18 8.44
C LYS A 67 0.39 -7.65 8.35
N LEU A 68 -0.33 -7.15 7.36
CA LEU A 68 -0.51 -5.71 7.19
C LEU A 68 -1.29 -5.12 8.36
N LYS A 69 -2.36 -5.78 8.77
CA LYS A 69 -3.14 -5.33 9.92
C LYS A 69 -2.32 -5.33 11.20
N ALA A 70 -1.48 -6.36 11.39
CA ALA A 70 -0.65 -6.47 12.58
C ALA A 70 0.39 -5.35 12.65
N ALA A 71 0.86 -4.87 11.51
CA ALA A 71 1.84 -3.80 11.44
C ALA A 71 1.22 -2.41 11.60
N LEU A 72 -0.08 -2.29 11.35
CA LEU A 72 -0.77 -1.00 11.30
C LEU A 72 -1.13 -0.54 12.71
N GLY A 73 -0.78 0.73 13.02
CA GLY A 73 -1.18 1.35 14.26
C GLY A 73 -2.57 1.97 14.17
N ASP A 74 -3.09 2.44 15.30
CA ASP A 74 -4.40 3.06 15.35
C ASP A 74 -4.47 4.29 14.44
N GLY A 75 -5.50 4.36 13.62
CA GLY A 75 -5.67 5.47 12.71
C GLY A 75 -4.75 5.43 11.50
N GLY A 76 -3.99 4.35 11.33
CA GLY A 76 -3.04 4.22 10.23
C GLY A 76 -3.71 3.97 8.89
N VAL A 77 -2.91 4.06 7.84
CA VAL A 77 -3.36 3.92 6.46
C VAL A 77 -2.75 2.65 5.87
N LEU A 78 -3.61 1.83 5.27
CA LEU A 78 -3.19 0.56 4.67
C LEU A 78 -3.39 0.62 3.16
N TRP A 79 -2.33 0.32 2.42
CA TRP A 79 -2.37 0.28 0.97
C TRP A 79 -2.07 -1.13 0.46
N ILE A 80 -2.86 -1.57 -0.52
CA ILE A 80 -2.54 -2.77 -1.30
C ILE A 80 -2.10 -2.29 -2.68
N CYS A 81 -0.86 -2.58 -3.04
CA CYS A 81 -0.28 -2.18 -4.31
C CYS A 81 -0.32 -3.37 -5.26
N TYR A 82 -0.85 -3.18 -6.44
CA TYR A 82 -1.08 -4.25 -7.41
C TYR A 82 -0.77 -3.78 -8.82
N PRO A 83 -0.45 -4.72 -9.74
CA PRO A 83 -0.15 -4.33 -11.12
C PRO A 83 -1.39 -3.82 -11.83
N LYS A 84 -1.22 -2.78 -12.64
CA LYS A 84 -2.31 -2.24 -13.47
C LYS A 84 -2.72 -3.27 -14.51
N LEU A 85 -3.98 -3.21 -14.94
CA LEU A 85 -4.51 -4.11 -15.97
C LEU A 85 -3.72 -4.04 -17.27
N THR A 86 -3.18 -2.87 -17.58
CA THR A 86 -2.38 -2.68 -18.79
C THR A 86 -0.96 -3.20 -18.65
N SER A 87 -0.58 -3.64 -17.44
CA SER A 87 0.74 -4.17 -17.17
C SER A 87 0.79 -5.66 -17.50
N ALA A 88 1.95 -6.14 -17.94
CA ALA A 88 2.16 -7.55 -18.18
C ALA A 88 2.07 -8.38 -16.88
N ARG A 89 2.14 -7.72 -15.74
CA ARG A 89 2.07 -8.38 -14.42
C ARG A 89 0.65 -8.47 -13.87
N SER A 90 -0.34 -7.90 -14.56
CA SER A 90 -1.68 -7.80 -13.97
C SER A 90 -2.35 -9.14 -13.70
N GLY A 91 -2.13 -10.13 -14.58
CA GLY A 91 -2.75 -11.44 -14.42
C GLY A 91 -4.25 -11.33 -14.18
N GLU A 92 -4.73 -11.98 -13.15
CA GLU A 92 -6.15 -11.95 -12.76
C GLU A 92 -6.53 -10.75 -11.90
N LEU A 93 -5.54 -9.99 -11.45
CA LEU A 93 -5.80 -8.86 -10.55
C LEU A 93 -6.42 -7.70 -11.30
N SER A 94 -7.57 -7.27 -10.83
CA SER A 94 -8.18 -6.03 -11.25
C SER A 94 -8.65 -5.30 -10.00
N ARG A 95 -8.95 -4.01 -10.17
CA ARG A 95 -9.48 -3.23 -9.06
C ARG A 95 -10.73 -3.88 -8.47
N ASP A 96 -11.64 -4.33 -9.33
CA ASP A 96 -12.91 -4.87 -8.87
C ASP A 96 -12.76 -6.21 -8.17
N VAL A 97 -11.89 -7.08 -8.68
CA VAL A 97 -11.65 -8.38 -8.05
C VAL A 97 -10.96 -8.19 -6.71
N LEU A 98 -9.97 -7.31 -6.65
CA LEU A 98 -9.26 -7.03 -5.42
C LEU A 98 -10.21 -6.47 -4.36
N TRP A 99 -11.05 -5.52 -4.75
CA TRP A 99 -12.05 -4.92 -3.87
C TRP A 99 -12.95 -6.01 -3.28
N LYS A 100 -13.53 -6.84 -4.17
CA LYS A 100 -14.48 -7.88 -3.75
C LYS A 100 -13.84 -8.87 -2.77
N GLU A 101 -12.64 -9.35 -3.10
CA GLU A 101 -11.99 -10.38 -2.28
C GLU A 101 -11.50 -9.82 -0.95
N LEU A 102 -10.95 -8.61 -0.94
CA LEU A 102 -10.45 -8.03 0.30
C LEU A 102 -11.57 -7.53 1.20
N SER A 103 -12.74 -7.21 0.65
CA SER A 103 -13.89 -6.85 1.48
C SER A 103 -14.29 -7.99 2.40
N LYS A 104 -14.02 -9.22 2.01
CA LYS A 104 -14.30 -10.39 2.82
C LYS A 104 -13.37 -10.53 4.02
N THR A 105 -12.26 -9.78 4.03
CA THR A 105 -11.28 -9.85 5.12
C THR A 105 -11.48 -8.75 6.17
N GLY A 106 -12.58 -7.99 6.07
CA GLY A 106 -12.85 -6.91 7.01
C GLY A 106 -12.20 -5.60 6.63
N LEU A 107 -11.85 -5.43 5.36
CA LEU A 107 -11.28 -4.18 4.84
C LEU A 107 -12.27 -3.54 3.87
N ARG A 108 -12.29 -2.22 3.86
CA ARG A 108 -13.14 -1.44 2.96
C ARG A 108 -12.26 -0.51 2.11
N PRO A 109 -12.43 -0.51 0.78
CA PRO A 109 -11.65 0.39 -0.05
C PRO A 109 -12.07 1.85 0.18
N ALA A 110 -11.10 2.75 0.15
CA ALA A 110 -11.33 4.16 0.43
C ALA A 110 -10.81 5.09 -0.65
N ALA A 111 -9.74 4.73 -1.35
CA ALA A 111 -9.15 5.59 -2.37
C ALA A 111 -8.20 4.80 -3.26
N MET A 112 -7.84 5.39 -4.39
CA MET A 112 -6.85 4.81 -5.31
C MET A 112 -5.83 5.86 -5.70
N VAL A 113 -4.59 5.41 -5.88
CA VAL A 113 -3.48 6.25 -6.31
C VAL A 113 -2.66 5.48 -7.33
N ALA A 114 -2.24 6.15 -8.41
CA ALA A 114 -1.31 5.56 -9.35
C ALA A 114 0.11 5.73 -8.80
N ILE A 115 0.87 4.65 -8.75
CA ILE A 115 2.26 4.72 -8.31
C ILE A 115 3.16 5.03 -9.50
N ASP A 116 3.07 4.19 -10.54
CA ASP A 116 3.85 4.38 -11.76
C ASP A 116 3.11 3.70 -12.92
N GLU A 117 3.84 3.41 -13.99
CA GLU A 117 3.25 2.77 -15.18
C GLU A 117 2.82 1.33 -14.92
N THR A 118 3.42 0.69 -13.94
CA THR A 118 3.17 -0.73 -13.63
C THR A 118 2.23 -0.92 -12.46
N TRP A 119 2.36 -0.10 -11.42
CA TRP A 119 1.68 -0.32 -10.14
C TRP A 119 0.62 0.71 -9.82
N SER A 120 -0.47 0.25 -9.24
CA SER A 120 -1.49 1.09 -8.61
C SER A 120 -1.57 0.73 -7.13
N ALA A 121 -2.06 1.66 -6.32
CA ALA A 121 -2.26 1.42 -4.90
C ALA A 121 -3.73 1.69 -4.56
N MET A 122 -4.33 0.78 -3.80
CA MET A 122 -5.70 0.96 -3.30
C MET A 122 -5.64 1.07 -1.80
N ARG A 123 -6.17 2.15 -1.26
CA ARG A 123 -6.22 2.36 0.18
C ARG A 123 -7.41 1.63 0.77
N PHE A 124 -7.15 0.88 1.82
CA PHE A 124 -8.20 0.18 2.55
C PHE A 124 -8.26 0.69 3.98
N VAL A 125 -9.44 0.70 4.55
CA VAL A 125 -9.63 0.99 5.96
C VAL A 125 -10.27 -0.22 6.62
N PRO A 126 -9.83 -0.57 7.82
CA PRO A 126 -10.48 -1.67 8.55
C PRO A 126 -11.92 -1.31 8.85
N GLU A 127 -12.83 -2.27 8.70
CA GLU A 127 -14.20 -2.04 9.10
C GLU A 127 -14.31 -2.09 10.63
N PRO A 128 -15.16 -1.24 11.21
CA PRO A 128 -15.33 -1.22 12.66
C PRO A 128 -15.96 -2.49 13.21
#